data_85eb54f18c6d1b0663c95e928585767d
#
_entry.id   85eb54f18c6d1b0663c95e928585767d
#
_cell.length_a   1.000
_cell.length_b   1.000
_cell.length_c   1.000
_cell.angle_alpha   90.00
_cell.angle_beta   90.00
_cell.angle_gamma   90.00
#
_symmetry.space_group_name_H-M   'P 1'
#
loop_
_entity.id
_entity.type
_entity.pdbx_description
1 polymer ?
#
loop_
_entity_poly.entity_id
_entity_poly.type
_entity_poly.pdbx_seq_one_letter_code
_entity_poly.pdbx_strand_id
1 'polypeptide(L)'
;MTRNVAGRSELARIGRRNRSHHFDADTALEPAGELAWRAWAPDHWFVGRGPNGGFLAAIAARAAEAAAGRPLRSLSLHFVAAPAVGPLDVAATLEREGGSYSGASVRIERDGRPMTLGLATLGELPDAGAEWNATAMPEAKPLAETRPMPVEDAGIPAFMRNYDIRWALGSDGSVPGSGGWIRTTEPRALDAPLVAAMTDAWAPAAFVALGRFVGAPTLDLTIHIRRPLPVAGMAREDYALGRFWSRLSVAGVWEEDGELWSPGGELIAQSRQLALVRELPA
;
A
#
# COMPACT_ATOMS: atom_id res chain seq x y z
N MET A 1 23.85 40.17 8.62
CA MET A 1 23.16 39.14 7.77
C MET A 1 23.55 37.76 8.26
N THR A 2 22.86 37.26 9.25
CA THR A 2 23.05 35.91 9.83
C THR A 2 21.78 35.13 9.56
N ARG A 3 21.79 34.31 8.51
CA ARG A 3 20.67 33.44 8.12
C ARG A 3 20.77 32.09 8.84
N ASN A 4 19.83 31.88 9.68
CA ASN A 4 19.16 30.68 10.21
C ASN A 4 19.75 29.32 9.75
N VAL A 5 20.72 28.79 10.52
CA VAL A 5 21.32 27.45 10.36
C VAL A 5 20.57 26.41 11.25
N ALA A 6 19.69 26.84 12.15
CA ALA A 6 19.00 25.99 13.11
C ALA A 6 17.98 25.03 12.50
N GLY A 7 17.26 25.42 11.43
CA GLY A 7 16.22 24.58 10.83
C GLY A 7 16.75 23.35 10.06
N ARG A 8 17.98 23.37 9.58
CA ARG A 8 18.59 22.22 8.86
C ARG A 8 19.06 21.10 9.78
N SER A 9 19.40 21.40 11.03
CA SER A 9 19.89 20.41 11.98
C SER A 9 18.78 19.58 12.63
N GLU A 10 17.58 20.12 12.74
CA GLU A 10 16.43 19.45 13.36
C GLU A 10 15.74 18.50 12.39
N LEU A 11 15.58 18.87 11.14
CA LEU A 11 15.10 17.98 10.07
C LEU A 11 16.08 16.83 9.77
N ALA A 12 17.40 17.08 9.90
CA ALA A 12 18.41 16.03 9.76
C ALA A 12 18.46 15.06 10.96
N ARG A 13 17.93 15.45 12.13
CA ARG A 13 17.81 14.58 13.31
C ARG A 13 16.64 13.60 13.22
N ILE A 14 15.57 13.96 12.51
CA ILE A 14 14.43 13.07 12.24
C ILE A 14 14.87 11.92 11.31
N GLY A 15 15.74 12.21 10.32
CA GLY A 15 16.26 11.21 9.38
C GLY A 15 17.35 10.25 9.93
N ARG A 16 17.74 10.34 11.19
CA ARG A 16 18.77 9.47 11.82
C ARG A 16 18.26 8.70 13.04
N ARG A 17 16.97 8.42 13.14
CA ARG A 17 16.48 7.49 14.15
C ARG A 17 16.80 6.07 13.71
N ASN A 18 17.68 5.47 14.47
CA ASN A 18 18.05 4.08 14.65
C ASN A 18 17.21 3.04 13.87
N ARG A 19 17.87 2.21 13.10
CA ARG A 19 17.55 1.14 12.15
C ARG A 19 16.45 0.13 12.50
N SER A 20 15.31 0.54 12.98
CA SER A 20 14.10 -0.27 12.93
C SER A 20 13.14 0.48 12.02
N HIS A 21 12.91 -0.05 10.84
CA HIS A 21 12.00 0.52 9.86
C HIS A 21 10.56 0.23 10.31
N HIS A 22 10.09 0.96 11.32
CA HIS A 22 8.74 0.81 11.83
C HIS A 22 7.76 1.42 10.83
N PHE A 23 6.90 0.61 10.24
CA PHE A 23 5.84 1.06 9.33
C PHE A 23 5.08 2.28 9.87
N ASP A 24 4.75 2.26 11.17
CA ASP A 24 4.01 3.36 11.79
C ASP A 24 4.82 4.67 11.85
N ALA A 25 6.13 4.59 12.10
CA ALA A 25 7.00 5.77 12.13
C ALA A 25 7.20 6.35 10.71
N ASP A 26 7.34 5.47 9.71
CA ASP A 26 7.57 5.87 8.33
C ASP A 26 6.34 6.48 7.67
N THR A 27 5.14 5.99 8.05
CA THR A 27 3.87 6.49 7.52
C THR A 27 3.20 7.52 8.43
N ALA A 28 3.89 8.02 9.48
CA ALA A 28 3.35 8.98 10.42
C ALA A 28 2.97 10.30 9.73
N LEU A 29 1.91 10.91 10.24
CA LEU A 29 1.43 12.22 9.84
C LEU A 29 1.70 13.23 10.97
N GLU A 30 2.55 14.22 10.71
CA GLU A 30 2.82 15.33 11.63
C GLU A 30 1.83 16.47 11.34
N PRO A 31 1.02 16.92 12.30
CA PRO A 31 0.06 18.00 12.07
C PRO A 31 0.73 19.28 11.52
N ALA A 32 0.15 19.86 10.48
CA ALA A 32 0.65 21.08 9.83
C ALA A 32 -0.45 22.14 9.59
N GLY A 33 -1.68 21.85 10.01
CA GLY A 33 -2.85 22.72 9.88
C GLY A 33 -4.14 21.94 10.09
N GLU A 34 -5.27 22.56 9.80
CA GLU A 34 -6.56 21.89 9.79
C GLU A 34 -6.64 20.94 8.61
N LEU A 35 -6.88 19.65 8.89
CA LEU A 35 -6.87 18.54 7.90
C LEU A 35 -5.63 18.55 6.97
N ALA A 36 -4.51 19.01 7.50
CA ALA A 36 -3.23 19.09 6.80
C ALA A 36 -2.10 18.55 7.67
N TRP A 37 -1.20 17.82 7.05
CA TRP A 37 -0.08 17.14 7.73
C TRP A 37 1.17 17.20 6.87
N ARG A 38 2.29 16.87 7.50
CA ARG A 38 3.53 16.51 6.84
C ARG A 38 3.83 15.04 7.03
N ALA A 39 4.35 14.42 5.99
CA ALA A 39 4.92 13.08 5.99
C ALA A 39 6.33 13.13 5.42
N TRP A 40 7.03 12.01 5.47
CA TRP A 40 8.37 11.88 4.92
C TRP A 40 8.44 10.64 4.03
N ALA A 41 8.98 10.76 2.82
CA ALA A 41 9.27 9.65 1.92
C ALA A 41 10.72 9.18 2.13
N PRO A 42 11.00 8.13 2.91
CA PRO A 42 12.34 7.63 3.13
C PRO A 42 12.76 6.69 1.99
N ASP A 43 14.06 6.59 1.72
CA ASP A 43 14.62 5.85 0.59
C ASP A 43 14.37 4.34 0.62
N HIS A 44 14.25 3.75 1.83
CA HIS A 44 13.99 2.32 1.99
C HIS A 44 12.55 1.89 1.61
N TRP A 45 11.67 2.85 1.24
CA TRP A 45 10.37 2.56 0.63
C TRP A 45 10.39 2.69 -0.89
N PHE A 46 11.54 2.91 -1.50
CA PHE A 46 11.63 3.20 -2.94
C PHE A 46 11.64 1.95 -3.82
N VAL A 47 11.02 2.14 -4.98
CA VAL A 47 11.11 1.30 -6.17
C VAL A 47 11.55 2.19 -7.34
N GLY A 48 12.78 2.04 -7.77
CA GLY A 48 13.33 2.91 -8.82
C GLY A 48 13.40 4.39 -8.40
N ARG A 49 12.58 5.25 -8.98
CA ARG A 49 12.68 6.71 -8.83
C ARG A 49 11.84 7.30 -7.68
N GLY A 50 10.99 6.53 -7.06
CA GLY A 50 10.07 6.99 -6.03
C GLY A 50 9.66 5.91 -5.06
N PRO A 51 8.92 6.25 -4.01
CA PRO A 51 8.38 5.26 -3.09
C PRO A 51 7.37 4.36 -3.79
N ASN A 52 7.23 3.13 -3.30
CA ASN A 52 6.18 2.20 -3.67
C ASN A 52 4.79 2.85 -3.54
N GLY A 53 3.87 2.57 -4.45
CA GLY A 53 2.53 3.15 -4.43
C GLY A 53 1.75 2.78 -3.18
N GLY A 54 1.94 1.56 -2.66
CA GLY A 54 1.36 1.11 -1.40
C GLY A 54 1.80 1.95 -0.20
N PHE A 55 3.03 2.45 -0.17
CA PHE A 55 3.48 3.38 0.85
C PHE A 55 2.71 4.71 0.79
N LEU A 56 2.51 5.26 -0.40
CA LEU A 56 1.69 6.48 -0.58
C LEU A 56 0.22 6.20 -0.27
N ALA A 57 -0.28 5.01 -0.57
CA ALA A 57 -1.63 4.58 -0.20
C ALA A 57 -1.83 4.51 1.32
N ALA A 58 -0.81 4.05 2.07
CA ALA A 58 -0.86 4.05 3.53
C ALA A 58 -0.94 5.47 4.11
N ILE A 59 -0.15 6.40 3.58
CA ILE A 59 -0.20 7.83 3.98
C ILE A 59 -1.59 8.40 3.69
N ALA A 60 -2.13 8.15 2.48
CA ALA A 60 -3.46 8.63 2.10
C ALA A 60 -4.57 8.02 2.97
N ALA A 61 -4.48 6.73 3.32
CA ALA A 61 -5.42 6.06 4.23
C ALA A 61 -5.42 6.71 5.62
N ARG A 62 -4.22 6.96 6.19
CA ARG A 62 -4.10 7.66 7.48
C ARG A 62 -4.72 9.05 7.45
N ALA A 63 -4.46 9.82 6.38
CA ALA A 63 -5.01 11.16 6.25
C ALA A 63 -6.54 11.15 6.14
N ALA A 64 -7.10 10.22 5.36
CA ALA A 64 -8.53 10.07 5.21
C ALA A 64 -9.21 9.67 6.54
N GLU A 65 -8.65 8.68 7.26
CA GLU A 65 -9.16 8.26 8.57
C GLU A 65 -9.04 9.38 9.62
N ALA A 66 -7.92 10.10 9.63
CA ALA A 66 -7.72 11.23 10.54
C ALA A 66 -8.71 12.38 10.27
N ALA A 67 -9.02 12.65 8.99
CA ALA A 67 -9.97 13.68 8.61
C ALA A 67 -11.41 13.33 8.97
N ALA A 68 -11.83 12.08 8.77
CA ALA A 68 -13.21 11.66 8.96
C ALA A 68 -13.51 11.12 10.36
N GLY A 69 -12.50 10.73 11.15
CA GLY A 69 -12.66 10.04 12.42
C GLY A 69 -13.38 8.68 12.30
N ARG A 70 -13.31 8.05 11.13
CA ARG A 70 -14.03 6.80 10.79
C ARG A 70 -13.11 5.84 10.03
N PRO A 71 -13.34 4.51 10.14
CA PRO A 71 -12.54 3.53 9.45
C PRO A 71 -12.72 3.59 7.93
N LEU A 72 -11.64 3.37 7.21
CA LEU A 72 -11.59 3.33 5.75
C LEU A 72 -12.35 2.12 5.21
N ARG A 73 -13.16 2.32 4.15
CA ARG A 73 -13.84 1.25 3.39
C ARG A 73 -13.36 1.14 1.95
N SER A 74 -13.07 2.29 1.33
CA SER A 74 -12.56 2.34 -0.04
C SER A 74 -11.56 3.48 -0.18
N LEU A 75 -10.53 3.26 -0.98
CA LEU A 75 -9.56 4.26 -1.36
C LEU A 75 -9.22 4.08 -2.84
N SER A 76 -9.43 5.13 -3.64
CA SER A 76 -9.01 5.17 -5.04
C SER A 76 -7.96 6.25 -5.21
N LEU A 77 -6.80 5.89 -5.75
CA LEU A 77 -5.64 6.77 -5.91
C LEU A 77 -5.24 6.89 -7.37
N HIS A 78 -4.80 8.08 -7.76
CA HIS A 78 -4.09 8.34 -9.01
C HIS A 78 -2.66 8.81 -8.67
N PHE A 79 -1.66 8.14 -9.22
CA PHE A 79 -0.25 8.48 -9.04
C PHE A 79 0.18 9.42 -10.18
N VAL A 80 0.26 10.71 -9.84
CA VAL A 80 0.53 11.79 -10.83
C VAL A 80 2.02 11.90 -11.12
N ALA A 81 2.85 11.78 -10.07
CA ALA A 81 4.30 11.82 -10.16
C ALA A 81 4.95 11.07 -8.99
N ALA A 82 6.16 10.58 -9.20
CA ALA A 82 6.94 9.93 -8.16
C ALA A 82 7.71 10.99 -7.34
N PRO A 83 7.43 11.17 -6.04
CA PRO A 83 8.20 12.08 -5.21
C PRO A 83 9.62 11.53 -4.97
N ALA A 84 10.60 12.41 -4.90
CA ALA A 84 11.94 12.04 -4.41
C ALA A 84 11.95 11.86 -2.89
N VAL A 85 13.05 11.34 -2.32
CA VAL A 85 13.27 11.27 -0.86
C VAL A 85 13.07 12.64 -0.24
N GLY A 86 12.30 12.70 0.86
CA GLY A 86 12.12 13.93 1.62
C GLY A 86 10.67 14.22 2.01
N PRO A 87 10.37 15.48 2.38
CA PRO A 87 9.09 15.86 2.91
C PRO A 87 7.98 15.81 1.86
N LEU A 88 6.80 15.45 2.34
CA LEU A 88 5.54 15.48 1.60
C LEU A 88 4.55 16.32 2.38
N ASP A 89 3.81 17.18 1.68
CA ASP A 89 2.65 17.87 2.21
C ASP A 89 1.41 17.02 1.92
N VAL A 90 0.61 16.75 2.96
CA VAL A 90 -0.59 15.90 2.88
C VAL A 90 -1.77 16.71 3.35
N ALA A 91 -2.83 16.74 2.56
CA ALA A 91 -4.08 17.40 2.91
C ALA A 91 -5.27 16.49 2.61
N ALA A 92 -6.31 16.57 3.44
CA ALA A 92 -7.58 15.95 3.17
C ALA A 92 -8.70 16.99 3.23
N THR A 93 -9.79 16.72 2.50
CA THR A 93 -11.02 17.48 2.55
C THR A 93 -12.18 16.52 2.78
N LEU A 94 -13.03 16.83 3.76
CA LEU A 94 -14.28 16.12 3.91
C LEU A 94 -15.27 16.65 2.86
N GLU A 95 -15.49 15.86 1.82
CA GLU A 95 -16.42 16.19 0.73
C GLU A 95 -17.87 15.96 1.16
N ARG A 96 -18.07 15.02 2.08
CA ARG A 96 -19.37 14.69 2.65
C ARG A 96 -19.22 14.09 4.05
N GLU A 97 -19.98 14.61 4.98
CA GLU A 97 -20.28 13.97 6.27
C GLU A 97 -21.70 13.40 6.25
N GLY A 98 -21.82 12.08 6.29
CA GLY A 98 -23.11 11.37 6.36
C GLY A 98 -23.26 10.63 7.69
N GLY A 99 -24.49 10.18 7.99
CA GLY A 99 -24.75 9.38 9.20
C GLY A 99 -23.95 8.07 9.22
N SER A 100 -24.02 7.28 8.14
CA SER A 100 -23.35 5.98 8.04
C SER A 100 -21.98 6.06 7.35
N TYR A 101 -21.83 6.92 6.33
CA TYR A 101 -20.62 7.04 5.54
C TYR A 101 -20.21 8.49 5.32
N SER A 102 -18.90 8.72 5.34
CA SER A 102 -18.26 9.97 4.95
C SER A 102 -17.46 9.76 3.66
N GLY A 103 -17.32 10.82 2.86
CA GLY A 103 -16.45 10.89 1.70
C GLY A 103 -15.34 11.90 1.94
N ALA A 104 -14.11 11.56 1.61
CA ALA A 104 -12.98 12.46 1.71
C ALA A 104 -12.13 12.43 0.44
N SER A 105 -11.59 13.58 0.04
CA SER A 105 -10.48 13.63 -0.90
C SER A 105 -9.16 13.78 -0.16
N VAL A 106 -8.09 13.21 -0.71
CA VAL A 106 -6.74 13.28 -0.17
C VAL A 106 -5.79 13.74 -1.26
N ARG A 107 -4.87 14.61 -0.89
CA ARG A 107 -3.86 15.14 -1.79
C ARG A 107 -2.49 15.04 -1.13
N ILE A 108 -1.55 14.41 -1.82
CA ILE A 108 -0.13 14.35 -1.43
C ILE A 108 0.65 15.17 -2.42
N GLU A 109 1.38 16.16 -1.93
CA GLU A 109 2.15 17.10 -2.73
C GLU A 109 3.62 17.13 -2.31
N ARG A 110 4.44 17.62 -3.22
CA ARG A 110 5.82 18.02 -2.96
C ARG A 110 6.14 19.31 -3.69
N ASP A 111 6.62 20.31 -2.95
CA ASP A 111 6.95 21.64 -3.50
C ASP A 111 5.78 22.24 -4.30
N GLY A 112 4.53 22.08 -3.80
CA GLY A 112 3.28 22.55 -4.41
C GLY A 112 2.86 21.79 -5.67
N ARG A 113 3.47 20.65 -5.99
CA ARG A 113 3.11 19.81 -7.13
C ARG A 113 2.42 18.55 -6.65
N PRO A 114 1.31 18.11 -7.28
CA PRO A 114 0.63 16.88 -6.92
C PRO A 114 1.49 15.67 -7.24
N MET A 115 1.63 14.78 -6.26
CA MET A 115 2.25 13.46 -6.41
C MET A 115 1.18 12.37 -6.46
N THR A 116 0.18 12.45 -5.57
CA THR A 116 -0.92 11.49 -5.50
C THR A 116 -2.22 12.22 -5.18
N LEU A 117 -3.28 11.84 -5.87
CA LEU A 117 -4.65 12.30 -5.63
C LEU A 117 -5.52 11.11 -5.25
N GLY A 118 -6.38 11.27 -4.27
CA GLY A 118 -7.21 10.18 -3.77
C GLY A 118 -8.63 10.57 -3.41
N LEU A 119 -9.53 9.60 -3.50
CA LEU A 119 -10.90 9.64 -2.98
C LEU A 119 -11.10 8.46 -2.04
N ALA A 120 -11.69 8.72 -0.88
CA ALA A 120 -11.95 7.73 0.16
C ALA A 120 -13.41 7.70 0.58
N THR A 121 -13.91 6.49 0.86
CA THR A 121 -15.17 6.26 1.55
C THR A 121 -14.86 5.67 2.92
N LEU A 122 -15.44 6.26 3.97
CA LEU A 122 -15.17 5.91 5.36
C LEU A 122 -16.49 5.66 6.10
N GLY A 123 -16.49 4.70 7.01
CA GLY A 123 -17.67 4.36 7.80
C GLY A 123 -17.56 2.98 8.43
N GLU A 124 -18.41 2.69 9.40
CA GLU A 124 -18.52 1.35 9.97
C GLU A 124 -19.27 0.41 9.00
N LEU A 125 -18.98 -0.88 9.11
CA LEU A 125 -19.86 -1.89 8.50
C LEU A 125 -21.13 -1.98 9.34
N PRO A 126 -22.32 -2.10 8.70
CA PRO A 126 -23.56 -2.30 9.45
C PRO A 126 -23.53 -3.62 10.25
N ASP A 127 -24.15 -3.62 11.43
CA ASP A 127 -24.27 -4.82 12.28
C ASP A 127 -25.13 -5.91 11.62
N ALA A 128 -26.00 -5.53 10.70
CA ALA A 128 -26.86 -6.43 9.95
C ALA A 128 -27.09 -5.93 8.51
N GLY A 129 -27.23 -6.87 7.58
CA GLY A 129 -27.49 -6.57 6.18
C GLY A 129 -27.66 -7.84 5.37
N ALA A 130 -27.88 -7.69 4.07
CA ALA A 130 -27.89 -8.83 3.15
C ALA A 130 -26.46 -9.34 2.97
N GLU A 131 -26.28 -10.63 3.13
CA GLU A 131 -24.97 -11.29 3.01
C GLU A 131 -24.98 -12.32 1.89
N TRP A 132 -23.92 -12.37 1.13
CA TRP A 132 -23.57 -13.44 0.22
C TRP A 132 -22.05 -13.51 0.08
N ASN A 133 -21.52 -14.69 -0.11
CA ASN A 133 -20.10 -14.90 -0.35
C ASN A 133 -19.91 -15.99 -1.42
N ALA A 134 -19.38 -15.62 -2.57
CA ALA A 134 -18.99 -16.52 -3.64
C ALA A 134 -17.46 -16.55 -3.83
N THR A 135 -16.70 -15.98 -2.85
CA THR A 135 -15.25 -15.99 -2.87
C THR A 135 -14.71 -17.15 -2.05
N ALA A 136 -13.55 -17.65 -2.43
CA ALA A 136 -12.81 -18.66 -1.68
C ALA A 136 -11.33 -18.28 -1.64
N MET A 137 -10.72 -18.42 -0.47
CA MET A 137 -9.28 -18.26 -0.33
C MET A 137 -8.58 -19.25 -1.27
N PRO A 138 -7.60 -18.79 -2.08
CA PRO A 138 -6.88 -19.69 -2.96
C PRO A 138 -6.10 -20.75 -2.17
N GLU A 139 -5.99 -21.95 -2.73
CA GLU A 139 -5.17 -22.99 -2.17
C GLU A 139 -3.69 -22.59 -2.28
N ALA A 140 -3.03 -22.43 -1.16
CA ALA A 140 -1.66 -21.96 -1.05
C ALA A 140 -0.79 -22.97 -0.30
N LYS A 141 0.50 -23.00 -0.59
CA LYS A 141 1.45 -23.77 0.22
C LYS A 141 1.36 -23.32 1.68
N PRO A 142 1.30 -24.25 2.65
CA PRO A 142 1.34 -23.91 4.06
C PRO A 142 2.54 -23.06 4.40
N LEU A 143 2.39 -22.09 5.28
CA LEU A 143 3.46 -21.15 5.67
C LEU A 143 4.76 -21.89 6.08
N ALA A 144 4.63 -22.99 6.82
CA ALA A 144 5.74 -23.82 7.29
C ALA A 144 6.56 -24.47 6.15
N GLU A 145 5.98 -24.63 4.96
CA GLU A 145 6.63 -25.21 3.78
C GLU A 145 7.23 -24.15 2.85
N THR A 146 7.07 -22.87 3.20
CA THR A 146 7.58 -21.77 2.41
C THR A 146 8.92 -21.24 2.96
N ARG A 147 9.65 -20.52 2.12
CA ARG A 147 10.88 -19.81 2.50
C ARG A 147 10.70 -18.31 2.32
N PRO A 148 11.35 -17.49 3.16
CA PRO A 148 11.39 -16.05 2.94
C PRO A 148 11.95 -15.73 1.55
N MET A 149 11.40 -14.70 0.93
CA MET A 149 11.98 -14.12 -0.29
C MET A 149 13.37 -13.55 0.02
N PRO A 150 14.38 -13.78 -0.83
CA PRO A 150 15.74 -13.26 -0.62
C PRO A 150 15.80 -11.76 -0.95
N VAL A 151 15.18 -10.92 -0.11
CA VAL A 151 15.04 -9.46 -0.32
C VAL A 151 16.36 -8.68 -0.28
N GLU A 152 17.46 -9.32 0.12
CA GLU A 152 18.80 -8.73 0.11
C GLU A 152 19.52 -8.90 -1.22
N ASP A 153 18.97 -9.68 -2.16
CA ASP A 153 19.58 -9.92 -3.46
C ASP A 153 19.59 -8.64 -4.31
N ALA A 154 20.62 -8.53 -5.14
CA ALA A 154 20.76 -7.41 -6.06
C ALA A 154 19.56 -7.33 -7.03
N GLY A 155 19.03 -6.14 -7.21
CA GLY A 155 17.87 -5.88 -8.07
C GLY A 155 16.50 -5.98 -7.39
N ILE A 156 16.43 -6.48 -6.15
CA ILE A 156 15.19 -6.44 -5.38
C ILE A 156 14.97 -5.00 -4.84
N PRO A 157 13.79 -4.38 -5.08
CA PRO A 157 13.49 -3.04 -4.61
C PRO A 157 13.60 -2.90 -3.09
N ALA A 158 14.11 -1.75 -2.62
CA ALA A 158 14.38 -1.51 -1.21
C ALA A 158 13.13 -1.70 -0.31
N PHE A 159 11.95 -1.29 -0.79
CA PHE A 159 10.71 -1.39 -0.02
C PHE A 159 10.34 -2.82 0.39
N MET A 160 10.75 -3.83 -0.38
CA MET A 160 10.45 -5.23 -0.08
C MET A 160 11.12 -5.73 1.20
N ARG A 161 12.19 -5.07 1.66
CA ARG A 161 12.87 -5.37 2.94
C ARG A 161 12.02 -5.00 4.17
N ASN A 162 10.97 -4.22 3.98
CA ASN A 162 10.04 -3.88 5.07
C ASN A 162 9.03 -4.99 5.34
N TYR A 163 9.01 -6.04 4.49
CA TYR A 163 8.09 -7.17 4.61
C TYR A 163 8.83 -8.51 4.70
N ASP A 164 8.24 -9.45 5.44
CA ASP A 164 8.53 -10.89 5.33
C ASP A 164 7.54 -11.47 4.31
N ILE A 165 8.03 -11.71 3.10
CA ILE A 165 7.26 -12.23 1.97
C ILE A 165 7.69 -13.66 1.70
N ARG A 166 6.72 -14.55 1.48
CA ARG A 166 6.94 -15.97 1.21
C ARG A 166 6.07 -16.45 0.06
N TRP A 167 6.68 -16.86 -1.03
CA TRP A 167 5.98 -17.38 -2.18
C TRP A 167 5.19 -18.64 -1.83
N ALA A 168 3.87 -18.62 -2.04
CA ALA A 168 2.97 -19.74 -1.75
C ALA A 168 1.98 -20.03 -2.88
N LEU A 169 1.82 -19.10 -3.82
CA LEU A 169 0.97 -19.20 -5.00
C LEU A 169 1.81 -18.98 -6.25
N GLY A 170 1.58 -19.80 -7.27
CA GLY A 170 2.09 -19.59 -8.61
C GLY A 170 0.98 -19.15 -9.57
N SER A 171 1.32 -18.95 -10.84
CA SER A 171 0.34 -18.86 -11.91
C SER A 171 -0.39 -20.21 -12.04
N ASP A 172 -1.71 -20.18 -12.17
CA ASP A 172 -2.50 -21.39 -12.46
C ASP A 172 -2.39 -21.87 -13.92
N GLY A 173 -1.53 -21.19 -14.70
CA GLY A 173 -1.28 -21.49 -16.11
C GLY A 173 -2.25 -20.81 -17.07
N SER A 174 -3.40 -20.30 -16.61
CA SER A 174 -4.38 -19.61 -17.44
C SER A 174 -4.28 -18.09 -17.34
N VAL A 175 -3.92 -17.58 -16.17
CA VAL A 175 -3.83 -16.14 -15.87
C VAL A 175 -2.48 -15.85 -15.21
N PRO A 176 -1.65 -14.95 -15.77
CA PRO A 176 -0.42 -14.52 -15.12
C PRO A 176 -0.70 -13.98 -13.72
N GLY A 177 0.00 -14.48 -12.74
CA GLY A 177 -0.20 -14.05 -11.37
C GLY A 177 0.73 -14.75 -10.41
N SER A 178 0.75 -14.25 -9.20
CA SER A 178 1.55 -14.79 -8.11
C SER A 178 0.96 -14.39 -6.77
N GLY A 179 1.56 -14.90 -5.71
CA GLY A 179 1.14 -14.52 -4.38
C GLY A 179 1.83 -15.35 -3.31
N GLY A 180 1.42 -15.12 -2.08
CA GLY A 180 1.92 -15.84 -0.94
C GLY A 180 1.68 -15.10 0.36
N TRP A 181 2.36 -15.57 1.39
CA TRP A 181 2.24 -15.04 2.73
C TRP A 181 3.05 -13.75 2.89
N ILE A 182 2.43 -12.75 3.48
CA ILE A 182 3.05 -11.43 3.70
C ILE A 182 2.69 -10.90 5.09
N ARG A 183 3.68 -10.32 5.75
CA ARG A 183 3.55 -9.44 6.93
C ARG A 183 4.67 -8.42 6.92
N THR A 184 4.62 -7.43 7.79
CA THR A 184 5.79 -6.57 8.06
C THR A 184 6.89 -7.37 8.78
N THR A 185 8.16 -7.03 8.56
CA THR A 185 9.30 -7.65 9.26
C THR A 185 9.16 -7.55 10.76
N GLU A 186 8.68 -6.41 11.26
CA GLU A 186 8.24 -6.27 12.64
C GLU A 186 6.75 -6.56 12.73
N PRO A 187 6.35 -7.61 13.50
CA PRO A 187 4.95 -8.01 13.59
C PRO A 187 4.06 -6.89 14.15
N ARG A 188 2.97 -6.58 13.45
CA ARG A 188 1.93 -5.65 13.89
C ARG A 188 0.54 -6.09 13.43
N ALA A 189 -0.50 -5.66 14.15
CA ALA A 189 -1.87 -5.90 13.72
C ALA A 189 -2.18 -5.17 12.41
N LEU A 190 -3.03 -5.77 11.58
CA LEU A 190 -3.51 -5.14 10.36
C LEU A 190 -4.46 -3.97 10.69
N ASP A 191 -4.15 -2.82 10.12
CA ASP A 191 -5.04 -1.66 10.05
C ASP A 191 -5.21 -1.24 8.57
N ALA A 192 -6.07 -0.27 8.30
CA ALA A 192 -6.34 0.16 6.95
C ALA A 192 -5.09 0.68 6.22
N PRO A 193 -4.20 1.48 6.83
CA PRO A 193 -2.94 1.87 6.22
C PRO A 193 -2.05 0.69 5.81
N LEU A 194 -1.88 -0.32 6.68
CA LEU A 194 -1.06 -1.49 6.35
C LEU A 194 -1.71 -2.36 5.27
N VAL A 195 -3.02 -2.57 5.33
CA VAL A 195 -3.77 -3.26 4.28
C VAL A 195 -3.58 -2.54 2.94
N ALA A 196 -3.72 -1.21 2.91
CA ALA A 196 -3.48 -0.43 1.69
C ALA A 196 -2.05 -0.59 1.17
N ALA A 197 -1.04 -0.58 2.05
CA ALA A 197 0.34 -0.81 1.64
C ALA A 197 0.55 -2.22 1.06
N MET A 198 -0.04 -3.24 1.66
CA MET A 198 0.11 -4.63 1.23
C MET A 198 -0.55 -4.92 -0.12
N THR A 199 -1.56 -4.17 -0.55
CA THR A 199 -2.20 -4.34 -1.87
C THR A 199 -1.30 -3.96 -3.06
N ASP A 200 -0.15 -3.33 -2.79
CA ASP A 200 0.85 -2.96 -3.81
C ASP A 200 2.26 -3.43 -3.39
N ALA A 201 2.35 -4.44 -2.53
CA ALA A 201 3.63 -4.93 -2.00
C ALA A 201 4.15 -6.18 -2.73
N TRP A 202 3.47 -6.66 -3.75
CA TRP A 202 3.80 -7.90 -4.44
C TRP A 202 4.52 -7.64 -5.77
N ALA A 203 5.19 -8.68 -6.29
CA ALA A 203 5.78 -8.61 -7.62
C ALA A 203 4.67 -8.51 -8.68
N PRO A 204 4.74 -7.53 -9.61
CA PRO A 204 3.73 -7.33 -10.64
C PRO A 204 3.46 -8.57 -11.49
N ALA A 205 2.19 -8.90 -11.75
CA ALA A 205 1.81 -10.02 -12.62
C ALA A 205 2.40 -9.90 -14.03
N ALA A 206 2.70 -8.69 -14.49
CA ALA A 206 3.41 -8.44 -15.74
C ALA A 206 4.78 -9.14 -15.82
N PHE A 207 5.48 -9.32 -14.69
CA PHE A 207 6.77 -10.04 -14.66
C PHE A 207 6.58 -11.52 -14.99
N VAL A 208 5.51 -12.13 -14.47
CA VAL A 208 5.13 -13.51 -14.76
C VAL A 208 4.71 -13.65 -16.23
N ALA A 209 3.86 -12.72 -16.72
CA ALA A 209 3.37 -12.72 -18.09
C ALA A 209 4.51 -12.61 -19.13
N LEU A 210 5.51 -11.80 -18.85
CA LEU A 210 6.62 -11.51 -19.75
C LEU A 210 7.85 -12.42 -19.53
N GLY A 211 7.90 -13.16 -18.42
CA GLY A 211 9.05 -13.98 -18.03
C GLY A 211 10.32 -13.16 -17.75
N ARG A 212 10.19 -11.87 -17.46
CA ARG A 212 11.31 -10.94 -17.20
C ARG A 212 10.88 -9.74 -16.38
N PHE A 213 11.84 -9.07 -15.77
CA PHE A 213 11.61 -7.80 -15.09
C PHE A 213 11.42 -6.65 -16.08
N VAL A 214 10.46 -5.78 -15.79
CA VAL A 214 10.15 -4.56 -16.55
C VAL A 214 9.87 -3.42 -15.56
N GLY A 215 9.90 -2.18 -16.01
CA GLY A 215 9.28 -1.10 -15.25
C GLY A 215 7.76 -1.26 -15.28
N ALA A 216 7.13 -1.22 -14.13
CA ALA A 216 5.68 -1.39 -13.98
C ALA A 216 5.08 -0.22 -13.17
N PRO A 217 5.20 1.05 -13.65
CA PRO A 217 4.62 2.17 -12.91
C PRO A 217 3.11 2.10 -12.91
N THR A 218 2.54 2.13 -11.71
CA THR A 218 1.09 2.19 -11.48
C THR A 218 0.56 3.58 -11.80
N LEU A 219 -0.55 3.66 -12.51
CA LEU A 219 -1.27 4.89 -12.84
C LEU A 219 -2.35 5.19 -11.81
N ASP A 220 -3.13 4.17 -11.45
CA ASP A 220 -4.16 4.23 -10.42
C ASP A 220 -4.21 2.94 -9.61
N LEU A 221 -4.76 3.04 -8.41
CA LEU A 221 -4.97 1.91 -7.50
C LEU A 221 -6.27 2.14 -6.73
N THR A 222 -7.21 1.21 -6.84
CA THR A 222 -8.42 1.18 -6.02
C THR A 222 -8.38 0.01 -5.05
N ILE A 223 -8.73 0.29 -3.79
CA ILE A 223 -8.70 -0.66 -2.68
C ILE A 223 -10.06 -0.67 -1.99
N HIS A 224 -10.62 -1.85 -1.73
CA HIS A 224 -11.82 -2.04 -0.94
C HIS A 224 -11.53 -2.90 0.29
N ILE A 225 -11.77 -2.37 1.48
CA ILE A 225 -11.64 -3.10 2.75
C ILE A 225 -12.97 -3.79 3.05
N ARG A 226 -12.92 -5.12 3.16
CA ARG A 226 -14.10 -6.00 3.22
C ARG A 226 -14.47 -6.42 4.64
N ARG A 227 -13.60 -6.18 5.62
CA ARG A 227 -13.80 -6.60 7.02
C ARG A 227 -13.49 -5.43 7.97
N PRO A 228 -14.02 -5.45 9.20
CA PRO A 228 -13.49 -4.62 10.28
C PRO A 228 -12.01 -4.92 10.50
N LEU A 229 -11.23 -3.90 10.83
CA LEU A 229 -9.81 -4.03 11.15
C LEU A 229 -9.53 -3.54 12.58
N PRO A 230 -8.66 -4.22 13.34
CA PRO A 230 -7.95 -5.45 12.98
C PRO A 230 -8.92 -6.63 12.82
N VAL A 231 -8.56 -7.61 11.98
CA VAL A 231 -9.38 -8.81 11.75
C VAL A 231 -9.48 -9.62 13.05
N ALA A 232 -10.69 -9.97 13.43
CA ALA A 232 -10.93 -10.74 14.65
C ALA A 232 -10.22 -12.10 14.59
N GLY A 233 -9.55 -12.47 15.68
CA GLY A 233 -8.81 -13.73 15.77
C GLY A 233 -7.47 -13.79 15.02
N MET A 234 -7.08 -12.72 14.32
CA MET A 234 -5.77 -12.60 13.67
C MET A 234 -4.77 -11.95 14.64
N ALA A 235 -3.70 -12.66 14.95
CA ALA A 235 -2.63 -12.12 15.78
C ALA A 235 -1.71 -11.17 15.01
N ARG A 236 -0.97 -10.33 15.71
CA ARG A 236 0.00 -9.42 15.10
C ARG A 236 1.14 -10.13 14.36
N GLU A 237 1.44 -11.35 14.75
CA GLU A 237 2.47 -12.23 14.19
C GLU A 237 2.00 -12.97 12.94
N ASP A 238 0.69 -13.01 12.68
CA ASP A 238 0.13 -13.72 11.56
C ASP A 238 0.44 -13.06 10.22
N TYR A 239 0.46 -13.88 9.18
CA TYR A 239 0.62 -13.42 7.81
C TYR A 239 -0.76 -13.32 7.14
N ALA A 240 -0.94 -12.32 6.31
CA ALA A 240 -1.99 -12.33 5.31
C ALA A 240 -1.55 -13.15 4.10
N LEU A 241 -2.50 -13.77 3.39
CA LEU A 241 -2.24 -14.37 2.09
C LEU A 241 -2.61 -13.35 1.01
N GLY A 242 -1.64 -12.92 0.20
CA GLY A 242 -1.86 -12.08 -0.96
C GLY A 242 -1.94 -12.90 -2.24
N ARG A 243 -2.88 -12.58 -3.13
CA ARG A 243 -2.96 -13.09 -4.50
C ARG A 243 -3.12 -11.92 -5.45
N PHE A 244 -2.29 -11.89 -6.51
CA PHE A 244 -2.30 -10.82 -7.52
C PHE A 244 -2.24 -11.44 -8.90
N TRP A 245 -3.06 -10.94 -9.84
CA TRP A 245 -3.14 -11.48 -11.20
C TRP A 245 -3.59 -10.43 -12.21
N SER A 246 -3.22 -10.63 -13.48
CA SER A 246 -3.61 -9.80 -14.62
C SER A 246 -4.23 -10.65 -15.72
N ARG A 247 -5.30 -10.17 -16.32
CA ARG A 247 -6.00 -10.87 -17.41
C ARG A 247 -5.72 -10.27 -18.76
N LEU A 248 -5.30 -8.99 -18.80
CA LEU A 248 -5.20 -8.26 -20.05
C LEU A 248 -4.08 -7.23 -20.01
N SER A 249 -3.30 -7.21 -21.09
CA SER A 249 -2.41 -6.10 -21.42
C SER A 249 -2.62 -5.71 -22.87
N VAL A 250 -2.87 -4.42 -23.14
CA VAL A 250 -3.03 -3.88 -24.50
C VAL A 250 -2.10 -2.69 -24.66
N ALA A 251 -1.23 -2.76 -25.68
CA ALA A 251 -0.26 -1.71 -25.99
C ALA A 251 0.60 -1.28 -24.79
N GLY A 252 0.92 -2.22 -23.89
CA GLY A 252 1.72 -1.96 -22.69
C GLY A 252 0.94 -1.30 -21.53
N VAL A 253 -0.37 -1.18 -21.65
CA VAL A 253 -1.28 -0.82 -20.54
C VAL A 253 -1.91 -2.11 -20.04
N TRP A 254 -1.80 -2.40 -18.74
CA TRP A 254 -2.28 -3.63 -18.13
C TRP A 254 -2.96 -3.35 -16.79
N GLU A 255 -3.86 -4.23 -16.40
CA GLU A 255 -4.53 -4.21 -15.11
C GLU A 255 -3.97 -5.29 -14.18
N GLU A 256 -4.10 -5.10 -12.87
CA GLU A 256 -3.85 -6.12 -11.87
C GLU A 256 -4.94 -6.11 -10.82
N ASP A 257 -5.54 -7.28 -10.62
CA ASP A 257 -6.42 -7.54 -9.48
C ASP A 257 -5.60 -8.08 -8.31
N GLY A 258 -5.98 -7.69 -7.09
CA GLY A 258 -5.36 -8.16 -5.85
C GLY A 258 -6.40 -8.57 -4.81
N GLU A 259 -6.05 -9.56 -4.01
CA GLU A 259 -6.82 -10.00 -2.85
C GLU A 259 -5.88 -10.22 -1.67
N LEU A 260 -6.33 -9.82 -0.48
CA LEU A 260 -5.69 -10.15 0.78
C LEU A 260 -6.65 -10.96 1.65
N TRP A 261 -6.15 -12.06 2.18
CA TRP A 261 -6.92 -13.02 2.97
C TRP A 261 -6.31 -13.20 4.36
N SER A 262 -7.14 -13.39 5.38
CA SER A 262 -6.67 -13.83 6.68
C SER A 262 -6.25 -15.31 6.63
N PRO A 263 -5.43 -15.80 7.58
CA PRO A 263 -5.11 -17.22 7.67
C PRO A 263 -6.35 -18.08 7.88
N GLY A 264 -7.42 -17.52 8.44
CA GLY A 264 -8.71 -18.16 8.64
C GLY A 264 -9.60 -18.22 7.39
N GLY A 265 -9.16 -17.72 6.23
CA GLY A 265 -9.92 -17.77 4.99
C GLY A 265 -10.92 -16.63 4.80
N GLU A 266 -10.81 -15.54 5.56
CA GLU A 266 -11.65 -14.36 5.37
C GLU A 266 -11.00 -13.38 4.39
N LEU A 267 -11.76 -12.91 3.40
CA LEU A 267 -11.31 -11.88 2.48
C LEU A 267 -11.24 -10.54 3.22
N ILE A 268 -10.01 -10.02 3.39
CA ILE A 268 -9.72 -8.77 4.08
C ILE A 268 -9.91 -7.58 3.15
N ALA A 269 -9.31 -7.65 1.98
CA ALA A 269 -9.33 -6.55 1.01
C ALA A 269 -9.24 -7.06 -0.43
N GLN A 270 -9.74 -6.24 -1.34
CA GLN A 270 -9.59 -6.39 -2.79
C GLN A 270 -8.97 -5.12 -3.35
N SER A 271 -8.14 -5.26 -4.37
CA SER A 271 -7.59 -4.13 -5.10
C SER A 271 -7.65 -4.33 -6.59
N ARG A 272 -7.64 -3.23 -7.33
CA ARG A 272 -7.40 -3.19 -8.76
C ARG A 272 -6.53 -2.00 -9.10
N GLN A 273 -5.54 -2.22 -9.94
CA GLN A 273 -4.69 -1.16 -10.45
C GLN A 273 -4.61 -1.19 -11.98
N LEU A 274 -4.36 -0.03 -12.57
CA LEU A 274 -3.93 0.13 -13.95
C LEU A 274 -2.46 0.55 -13.96
N ALA A 275 -1.64 -0.11 -14.76
CA ALA A 275 -0.21 0.15 -14.81
C ALA A 275 0.33 0.11 -16.25
N LEU A 276 1.56 0.55 -16.42
CA LEU A 276 2.27 0.52 -17.70
C LEU A 276 3.38 -0.54 -17.69
N VAL A 277 3.63 -1.13 -18.83
CA VAL A 277 4.90 -1.83 -19.09
C VAL A 277 5.89 -0.82 -19.65
N ARG A 278 7.06 -0.72 -19.02
CA ARG A 278 8.17 0.09 -19.52
C ARG A 278 9.44 -0.76 -19.58
N GLU A 279 10.16 -0.66 -20.68
CA GLU A 279 11.49 -1.27 -20.76
C GLU A 279 12.41 -0.61 -19.72
N LEU A 280 13.20 -1.45 -19.04
CA LEU A 280 14.24 -0.95 -18.16
C LEU A 280 15.40 -0.43 -19.00
N PRO A 281 16.06 0.65 -18.59
CA PRO A 281 17.29 1.11 -19.24
C PRO A 281 18.33 -0.02 -19.26
N ALA A 282 19.01 -0.15 -20.38
CA ALA A 282 20.12 -1.08 -20.54
C ALA A 282 21.29 -0.72 -19.62
#